data_5e5d7d6263532c23d5bf3cfebfaebb78
#
_entry.id   5e5d7d6263532c23d5bf3cfebfaebb78
#
_cell.length_a   1.000
_cell.length_b   1.000
_cell.length_c   1.000
_cell.angle_alpha   90.00
_cell.angle_beta   90.00
_cell.angle_gamma   90.00
#
_symmetry.space_group_name_H-M   'P 1'
#
loop_
_entity.id
_entity.type
_entity.pdbx_description
1 polymer ?
#
loop_
_entity_poly.entity_id
_entity_poly.type
_entity_poly.pdbx_seq_one_letter_code
_entity_poly.pdbx_strand_id
1 'polypeptide(L)'
;FQVKPDFPWEHSSRYQSYGAFRHTSNRKWFALIMNVKREVLDKDGNTSLIDILNVKISPAQGEELRKIPGIYPAYHMNHKTWISVVLDETLPDEKILELIDTSYQLTTT
;
A
#
# COMPACT_ATOMS: atom_id res chain seq x y z
N PHE A 1 -2.68 14.83 4.05
CA PHE A 1 -2.36 14.97 2.61
C PHE A 1 -3.54 15.62 1.90
N GLN A 2 -3.26 16.64 1.09
CA GLN A 2 -4.29 17.37 0.37
C GLN A 2 -4.43 16.87 -1.06
N VAL A 3 -4.64 15.56 -1.19
CA VAL A 3 -4.85 14.93 -2.49
C VAL A 3 -6.15 14.16 -2.44
N LYS A 4 -6.83 14.07 -3.57
CA LYS A 4 -8.06 13.30 -3.68
C LYS A 4 -7.71 11.87 -4.07
N PRO A 5 -8.45 10.87 -3.55
CA PRO A 5 -8.29 9.51 -4.01
C PRO A 5 -8.60 9.43 -5.51
N ASP A 6 -7.81 8.64 -6.20
CA ASP A 6 -8.01 8.33 -7.60
C ASP A 6 -8.40 6.85 -7.69
N PHE A 7 -9.44 6.56 -8.43
CA PHE A 7 -9.92 5.19 -8.62
C PHE A 7 -9.76 4.81 -10.08
N PRO A 8 -8.52 4.53 -10.53
CA PRO A 8 -8.24 4.28 -11.94
C PRO A 8 -8.98 3.07 -12.50
N TRP A 9 -9.51 2.24 -11.63
CA TRP A 9 -10.24 1.03 -12.02
C TRP A 9 -11.75 1.15 -11.79
N GLU A 10 -12.27 2.36 -11.54
CA GLU A 10 -13.68 2.53 -11.15
C GLU A 10 -14.67 2.04 -12.21
N HIS A 11 -14.27 2.00 -13.47
CA HIS A 11 -15.11 1.52 -14.56
C HIS A 11 -15.06 0.01 -14.74
N SER A 12 -14.28 -0.67 -13.91
CA SER A 12 -14.18 -2.13 -13.93
C SER A 12 -14.76 -2.67 -12.64
N SER A 13 -15.83 -3.47 -12.75
CA SER A 13 -16.44 -4.10 -11.56
C SER A 13 -15.45 -4.98 -10.80
N ARG A 14 -14.44 -5.47 -11.50
CA ARG A 14 -13.41 -6.33 -10.92
C ARG A 14 -12.50 -5.59 -9.92
N TYR A 15 -12.35 -4.26 -10.06
CA TYR A 15 -11.42 -3.46 -9.28
C TYR A 15 -12.08 -2.34 -8.49
N GLN A 16 -13.38 -2.44 -8.22
CA GLN A 16 -14.13 -1.39 -7.52
C GLN A 16 -13.60 -1.09 -6.11
N SER A 17 -12.95 -2.07 -5.46
CA SER A 17 -12.40 -1.89 -4.11
C SER A 17 -10.98 -1.35 -4.09
N TYR A 18 -10.42 -1.01 -5.24
CA TYR A 18 -9.07 -0.47 -5.33
C TYR A 18 -9.14 1.05 -5.46
N GLY A 19 -8.27 1.73 -4.71
CA GLY A 19 -8.15 3.19 -4.78
C GLY A 19 -6.69 3.61 -4.78
N ALA A 20 -6.38 4.68 -5.49
CA ALA A 20 -5.03 5.21 -5.57
C ALA A 20 -5.01 6.68 -5.17
N PHE A 21 -3.93 7.09 -4.50
CA PHE A 21 -3.66 8.48 -4.16
C PHE A 21 -2.46 8.95 -4.99
N ARG A 22 -2.64 10.01 -5.74
CA ARG A 22 -1.61 10.58 -6.62
C ARG A 22 -1.22 11.98 -6.19
N HIS A 23 0.03 12.35 -6.50
CA HIS A 23 0.44 13.75 -6.43
C HIS A 23 -0.29 14.55 -7.48
N THR A 24 -0.76 15.74 -7.13
CA THR A 24 -1.40 16.63 -8.09
C THR A 24 -0.40 17.23 -9.08
N SER A 25 0.87 17.34 -8.67
CA SER A 25 1.92 17.97 -9.50
C SER A 25 2.46 17.05 -10.59
N ASN A 26 2.80 15.81 -10.25
CA ASN A 26 3.45 14.89 -11.20
C ASN A 26 2.61 13.63 -11.51
N ARG A 27 1.46 13.48 -10.86
CA ARG A 27 0.50 12.40 -11.02
C ARG A 27 1.04 11.01 -10.65
N LYS A 28 2.16 10.95 -9.95
CA LYS A 28 2.70 9.67 -9.46
C LYS A 28 1.90 9.18 -8.27
N TRP A 29 1.67 7.88 -8.19
CA TRP A 29 1.04 7.26 -7.06
C TRP A 29 1.98 7.26 -5.86
N PHE A 30 1.44 7.53 -4.66
CA PHE A 30 2.19 7.37 -3.43
C PHE A 30 1.49 6.45 -2.43
N ALA A 31 0.24 6.09 -2.67
CA ALA A 31 -0.48 5.14 -1.83
C ALA A 31 -1.57 4.46 -2.66
N LEU A 32 -1.72 3.15 -2.46
CA LEU A 32 -2.76 2.36 -3.08
C LEU A 32 -3.47 1.58 -1.98
N ILE A 33 -4.79 1.73 -1.88
CA ILE A 33 -5.60 0.96 -0.94
C ILE A 33 -6.32 -0.12 -1.72
N MET A 34 -6.20 -1.38 -1.25
CA MET A 34 -6.80 -2.53 -1.90
C MET A 34 -7.44 -3.43 -0.87
N ASN A 35 -8.55 -4.08 -1.25
CA ASN A 35 -9.17 -5.11 -0.43
C ASN A 35 -8.86 -6.46 -1.08
N VAL A 36 -8.16 -7.33 -0.36
CA VAL A 36 -7.68 -8.60 -0.90
C VAL A 36 -7.96 -9.73 0.09
N LYS A 37 -7.86 -10.97 -0.38
CA LYS A 37 -7.92 -12.12 0.52
C LYS A 37 -6.57 -12.27 1.23
N ARG A 38 -6.61 -12.60 2.52
CA ARG A 38 -5.38 -12.78 3.32
C ARG A 38 -4.42 -13.79 2.71
N GLU A 39 -4.94 -14.78 2.00
CA GLU A 39 -4.08 -15.81 1.39
C GLU A 39 -3.07 -15.25 0.40
N VAL A 40 -3.32 -14.07 -0.19
CA VAL A 40 -2.35 -13.46 -1.12
C VAL A 40 -1.12 -12.93 -0.37
N LEU A 41 -1.23 -12.72 0.94
CA LEU A 41 -0.14 -12.27 1.80
C LEU A 41 0.50 -13.43 2.55
N ASP A 42 -0.32 -14.20 3.27
CA ASP A 42 0.15 -15.25 4.18
C ASP A 42 0.31 -16.61 3.50
N LYS A 43 -0.35 -16.80 2.36
CA LYS A 43 -0.30 -18.04 1.57
C LYS A 43 -0.73 -19.28 2.34
N ASP A 44 -1.66 -19.08 3.27
CA ASP A 44 -2.16 -20.12 4.17
C ASP A 44 -3.57 -20.60 3.81
N GLY A 45 -4.11 -20.18 2.67
CA GLY A 45 -5.46 -20.52 2.24
C GLY A 45 -6.57 -19.76 2.94
N ASN A 46 -6.23 -18.74 3.74
CA ASN A 46 -7.23 -17.93 4.43
C ASN A 46 -7.93 -17.00 3.43
N THR A 47 -9.23 -17.20 3.24
CA THR A 47 -10.03 -16.44 2.27
C THR A 47 -10.69 -15.19 2.87
N SER A 48 -10.45 -14.88 4.14
CA SER A 48 -10.95 -13.65 4.75
C SER A 48 -10.39 -12.43 4.04
N LEU A 49 -11.23 -11.40 3.89
CA LEU A 49 -10.81 -10.15 3.24
C LEU A 49 -10.09 -9.26 4.23
N ILE A 50 -9.10 -8.53 3.72
CA ILE A 50 -8.36 -7.54 4.50
C ILE A 50 -8.02 -6.36 3.61
N ASP A 51 -8.05 -5.16 4.20
CA ASP A 51 -7.59 -3.96 3.51
C ASP A 51 -6.08 -3.85 3.66
N ILE A 52 -5.41 -3.55 2.56
CA ILE A 52 -3.97 -3.31 2.55
C ILE A 52 -3.67 -1.96 1.92
N LEU A 53 -2.53 -1.39 2.32
CA LEU A 53 -2.03 -0.13 1.80
C LEU A 53 -0.65 -0.39 1.19
N ASN A 54 -0.51 -0.13 -0.11
CA ASN A 54 0.80 -0.18 -0.76
C ASN A 54 1.42 1.21 -0.73
N VAL A 55 2.66 1.29 -0.27
CA VAL A 55 3.42 2.54 -0.23
C VAL A 55 4.82 2.30 -0.75
N LYS A 56 5.41 3.35 -1.32
CA LYS A 56 6.77 3.29 -1.84
C LYS A 56 7.79 3.48 -0.72
N ILE A 57 8.87 2.74 -0.79
CA ILE A 57 9.99 2.83 0.17
C ILE A 57 11.30 2.70 -0.59
N SER A 58 12.42 3.04 0.06
CA SER A 58 13.73 2.74 -0.52
C SER A 58 14.04 1.25 -0.34
N PRO A 59 14.87 0.64 -1.20
CA PRO A 59 15.20 -0.78 -1.06
C PRO A 59 15.78 -1.14 0.32
N ALA A 60 16.64 -0.28 0.88
CA ALA A 60 17.22 -0.54 2.20
C ALA A 60 16.16 -0.52 3.30
N GLN A 61 15.23 0.43 3.26
CA GLN A 61 14.13 0.48 4.21
C GLN A 61 13.22 -0.74 4.07
N GLY A 62 12.99 -1.17 2.83
CA GLY A 62 12.13 -2.32 2.56
C GLY A 62 12.60 -3.60 3.24
N GLU A 63 13.91 -3.85 3.23
CA GLU A 63 14.47 -5.03 3.89
C GLU A 63 14.16 -5.03 5.39
N GLU A 64 14.33 -3.89 6.05
CA GLU A 64 14.05 -3.78 7.47
C GLU A 64 12.56 -3.79 7.79
N LEU A 65 11.76 -3.06 6.99
CA LEU A 65 10.33 -2.95 7.22
C LEU A 65 9.61 -4.29 7.08
N ARG A 66 10.01 -5.11 6.11
CA ARG A 66 9.36 -6.41 5.89
C ARG A 66 9.57 -7.41 7.04
N LYS A 67 10.46 -7.11 7.98
CA LYS A 67 10.65 -7.90 9.19
C LYS A 67 9.61 -7.56 10.27
N ILE A 68 8.90 -6.47 10.11
CA ILE A 68 7.89 -6.02 11.08
C ILE A 68 6.57 -6.75 10.80
N PRO A 69 5.92 -7.33 11.83
CA PRO A 69 4.59 -7.95 11.64
C PRO A 69 3.60 -6.94 11.04
N GLY A 70 2.85 -7.37 10.03
CA GLY A 70 1.89 -6.51 9.35
C GLY A 70 2.43 -5.85 8.09
N ILE A 71 3.73 -6.00 7.79
CA ILE A 71 4.35 -5.48 6.58
C ILE A 71 4.82 -6.65 5.71
N TYR A 72 4.42 -6.64 4.45
CA TYR A 72 4.64 -7.74 3.50
C TYR A 72 5.30 -7.22 2.23
N PRO A 73 5.91 -8.12 1.43
CA PRO A 73 6.28 -7.77 0.06
C PRO A 73 5.07 -7.25 -0.70
N ALA A 74 5.27 -6.21 -1.50
CA ALA A 74 4.15 -5.51 -2.14
C ALA A 74 3.35 -6.43 -3.07
N TYR A 75 2.03 -6.40 -2.89
CA TYR A 75 1.09 -7.12 -3.75
C TYR A 75 0.95 -6.34 -5.06
N HIS A 76 1.22 -6.99 -6.18
CA HIS A 76 1.12 -6.41 -7.54
C HIS A 76 2.05 -5.23 -7.82
N MET A 77 3.09 -5.02 -7.01
CA MET A 77 4.03 -3.93 -7.18
C MET A 77 5.46 -4.47 -7.10
N ASN A 78 6.42 -3.66 -7.49
CA ASN A 78 7.83 -4.02 -7.41
C ASN A 78 8.24 -4.17 -5.94
N HIS A 79 8.67 -5.38 -5.55
CA HIS A 79 9.00 -5.69 -4.16
C HIS A 79 10.22 -4.94 -3.63
N LYS A 80 11.09 -4.42 -4.51
CA LYS A 80 12.28 -3.67 -4.08
C LYS A 80 11.94 -2.27 -3.62
N THR A 81 10.89 -1.67 -4.18
CA THR A 81 10.57 -0.27 -3.95
C THR A 81 9.18 -0.04 -3.37
N TRP A 82 8.41 -1.10 -3.12
CA TRP A 82 7.07 -1.01 -2.54
C TRP A 82 6.87 -2.07 -1.48
N ILE A 83 6.01 -1.76 -0.50
CA ILE A 83 5.58 -2.71 0.53
C ILE A 83 4.06 -2.68 0.65
N SER A 84 3.49 -3.77 1.16
CA SER A 84 2.07 -3.84 1.51
C SER A 84 1.94 -3.83 3.03
N VAL A 85 1.09 -2.95 3.55
CA VAL A 85 0.84 -2.78 4.97
C VAL A 85 -0.59 -3.20 5.25
N VAL A 86 -0.82 -4.11 6.21
CA VAL A 86 -2.18 -4.52 6.56
C VAL A 86 -2.85 -3.46 7.43
N LEU A 87 -4.12 -3.19 7.16
CA LEU A 87 -4.90 -2.18 7.87
C LEU A 87 -5.86 -2.88 8.86
N ASP A 88 -5.31 -3.73 9.73
CA ASP A 88 -6.08 -4.52 10.69
C ASP A 88 -5.68 -4.23 12.15
N GLU A 89 -5.12 -3.04 12.38
CA GLU A 89 -4.65 -2.59 13.70
C GLU A 89 -3.38 -3.30 14.19
N THR A 90 -2.74 -4.14 13.37
CA THR A 90 -1.44 -4.73 13.70
C THR A 90 -0.39 -3.65 13.89
N LEU A 91 -0.43 -2.61 13.06
CA LEU A 91 0.46 -1.45 13.18
C LEU A 91 -0.32 -0.25 13.72
N PRO A 92 0.30 0.58 14.59
CA PRO A 92 -0.37 1.79 15.07
C PRO A 92 -0.53 2.80 13.93
N ASP A 93 -1.56 3.64 14.04
CA ASP A 93 -1.86 4.65 13.02
C ASP A 93 -0.67 5.57 12.74
N GLU A 94 0.07 5.94 13.78
CA GLU A 94 1.25 6.81 13.65
C GLU A 94 2.30 6.19 12.73
N LYS A 95 2.50 4.88 12.82
CA LYS A 95 3.45 4.18 11.96
C LYS A 95 2.96 4.15 10.52
N ILE A 96 1.67 3.93 10.32
CA ILE A 96 1.07 3.93 8.98
C ILE A 96 1.21 5.31 8.35
N LEU A 97 0.90 6.37 9.10
CA LEU A 97 1.05 7.75 8.61
C LEU A 97 2.49 8.09 8.27
N GLU A 98 3.44 7.63 9.08
CA GLU A 98 4.87 7.80 8.80
C GLU A 98 5.26 7.15 7.48
N LEU A 99 4.77 5.94 7.22
CA LEU A 99 5.05 5.21 5.98
C LEU A 99 4.43 5.91 4.77
N ILE A 100 3.22 6.46 4.91
CA ILE A 100 2.58 7.23 3.85
C ILE A 100 3.40 8.49 3.56
N ASP A 101 3.85 9.19 4.60
CA ASP A 101 4.66 10.40 4.44
C ASP A 101 5.97 10.08 3.71
N THR A 102 6.64 9.01 4.09
CA THR A 102 7.87 8.57 3.41
C THR A 102 7.61 8.33 1.93
N SER A 103 6.52 7.62 1.61
CA SER A 103 6.14 7.36 0.23
C SER A 103 5.86 8.66 -0.54
N TYR A 104 5.15 9.57 0.11
CA TYR A 104 4.84 10.89 -0.48
C TYR A 104 6.13 11.61 -0.84
N GLN A 105 7.10 11.65 0.08
CA GLN A 105 8.38 12.33 -0.15
C GLN A 105 9.20 11.66 -1.27
N LEU A 106 9.21 10.33 -1.33
CA LEU A 106 9.94 9.59 -2.35
C LEU A 106 9.38 9.77 -3.76
N THR A 107 8.15 10.20 -3.89
CA THR A 107 7.47 10.29 -5.18
C THR A 107 7.23 11.72 -5.64
N THR A 108 7.75 12.73 -4.93
CA THR A 108 7.55 14.14 -5.26
C THR A 108 8.33 14.61 -6.49
N THR A 109 9.31 13.85 -6.94
CA THR A 109 10.16 14.24 -8.10
C THR A 109 9.82 13.44 -9.33
#